data_a29ae968f9e5cd0b4b3e5023050dd47f
#
_entry.id   a29ae968f9e5cd0b4b3e5023050dd47f
#
_cell.length_a   1.000
_cell.length_b   1.000
_cell.length_c   1.000
_cell.angle_alpha   90.00
_cell.angle_beta   90.00
_cell.angle_gamma   90.00
#
_symmetry.space_group_name_H-M   'P 1'
#
loop_
_entity.id
_entity.type
_entity.pdbx_description
1 polymer ?
#
loop_
_entity_poly.entity_id
_entity_poly.type
_entity_poly.pdbx_seq_one_letter_code
_entity_poly.pdbx_strand_id
1 'polypeptide(L)'
;MRPLEKLIDIYEKAVGGNATLLLNIPPTTEGLFHKNDVERLRQLGEYIRSSYSSDLLAQASLSASPAAEGCTVENIRTDDESFYLPAEENGTAELTAVWPQEQCIRRVVLQEQLRLSQRVERFVIDVLKDGAWQSVAEGTVIGHKRIVVLDGVRTTALRIRITDSRAAPALQRVGVYA
;
A
#
# COMPACT_ATOMS: atom_id res chain seq x y z
N MET A 1 -25.93 -5.56 -11.22
CA MET A 1 -24.57 -5.23 -10.78
C MET A 1 -23.87 -6.42 -10.12
N ARG A 2 -22.52 -6.47 -10.10
CA ARG A 2 -21.75 -7.54 -9.44
C ARG A 2 -21.89 -7.50 -7.92
N PRO A 3 -21.69 -8.64 -7.19
CA PRO A 3 -21.62 -8.66 -5.74
C PRO A 3 -20.53 -7.71 -5.20
N LEU A 4 -20.70 -7.18 -3.98
CA LEU A 4 -19.80 -6.20 -3.39
C LEU A 4 -18.37 -6.76 -3.26
N GLU A 5 -18.23 -7.97 -2.76
CA GLU A 5 -16.93 -8.64 -2.56
C GLU A 5 -16.16 -8.75 -3.87
N LYS A 6 -16.85 -8.97 -4.99
CA LYS A 6 -16.22 -9.03 -6.31
C LYS A 6 -15.76 -7.66 -6.79
N LEU A 7 -16.50 -6.59 -6.46
CA LEU A 7 -16.07 -5.23 -6.78
C LEU A 7 -14.87 -4.79 -5.94
N ILE A 8 -14.84 -5.19 -4.67
CA ILE A 8 -13.70 -4.97 -3.78
C ILE A 8 -12.45 -5.68 -4.32
N ASP A 9 -12.56 -6.96 -4.65
CA ASP A 9 -11.45 -7.75 -5.24
C ASP A 9 -10.94 -7.12 -6.54
N ILE A 10 -11.84 -6.65 -7.41
CA ILE A 10 -11.48 -5.95 -8.65
C ILE A 10 -10.76 -4.63 -8.33
N TYR A 11 -11.24 -3.84 -7.36
CA TYR A 11 -10.61 -2.59 -6.95
C TYR A 11 -9.19 -2.84 -6.42
N GLU A 12 -9.06 -3.73 -5.45
CA GLU A 12 -7.76 -4.02 -4.82
C GLU A 12 -6.74 -4.59 -5.81
N LYS A 13 -7.18 -5.44 -6.75
CA LYS A 13 -6.30 -6.00 -7.80
C LYS A 13 -5.97 -5.01 -8.92
N ALA A 14 -6.93 -4.21 -9.37
CA ALA A 14 -6.71 -3.25 -10.46
C ALA A 14 -5.92 -2.04 -9.95
N VAL A 15 -6.44 -1.32 -8.95
CA VAL A 15 -5.78 -0.12 -8.42
C VAL A 15 -4.49 -0.49 -7.69
N GLY A 16 -4.50 -1.60 -6.94
CA GLY A 16 -3.32 -2.14 -6.26
C GLY A 16 -2.35 -2.88 -7.19
N GLY A 17 -2.64 -2.97 -8.47
CA GLY A 17 -1.80 -3.53 -9.51
C GLY A 17 -1.38 -2.50 -10.57
N ASN A 18 -1.36 -1.22 -10.25
CA ASN A 18 -0.98 -0.11 -11.14
C ASN A 18 -1.96 0.17 -12.28
N ALA A 19 -3.21 -0.31 -12.22
CA ALA A 19 -4.20 -0.08 -13.26
C ALA A 19 -5.25 0.94 -12.81
N THR A 20 -5.87 1.60 -13.78
CA THR A 20 -7.08 2.41 -13.55
C THR A 20 -8.30 1.50 -13.56
N LEU A 21 -9.11 1.56 -12.51
CA LEU A 21 -10.40 0.90 -12.51
C LEU A 21 -11.44 1.76 -13.23
N LEU A 22 -11.87 1.31 -14.40
CA LEU A 22 -13.02 1.87 -15.11
C LEU A 22 -14.23 0.96 -14.88
N LEU A 23 -15.22 1.45 -14.12
CA LEU A 23 -16.46 0.72 -13.84
C LEU A 23 -17.60 1.29 -14.69
N ASN A 24 -17.99 0.56 -15.73
CA ASN A 24 -19.10 0.93 -16.57
C ASN A 24 -20.44 0.59 -15.92
N ILE A 25 -21.36 1.56 -15.88
CA ILE A 25 -22.71 1.42 -15.34
C ILE A 25 -23.69 1.92 -16.38
N PRO A 26 -24.46 1.01 -17.03
CA PRO A 26 -25.42 1.43 -18.06
C PRO A 26 -26.57 2.22 -17.43
N PRO A 27 -27.05 3.28 -18.08
CA PRO A 27 -28.22 4.01 -17.64
C PRO A 27 -29.50 3.17 -17.85
N THR A 28 -30.56 3.50 -17.11
CA THR A 28 -31.93 3.03 -17.38
C THR A 28 -32.48 3.70 -18.63
N THR A 29 -33.66 3.29 -19.09
CA THR A 29 -34.39 3.93 -20.20
C THR A 29 -34.75 5.39 -19.91
N GLU A 30 -34.75 5.81 -18.65
CA GLU A 30 -34.98 7.18 -18.19
C GLU A 30 -33.70 8.02 -18.14
N GLY A 31 -32.54 7.47 -18.51
CA GLY A 31 -31.22 8.13 -18.44
C GLY A 31 -30.64 8.25 -17.06
N LEU A 32 -31.16 7.52 -16.06
CA LEU A 32 -30.68 7.51 -14.67
C LEU A 32 -29.96 6.20 -14.35
N PHE A 33 -29.17 6.18 -13.28
CA PHE A 33 -28.65 4.93 -12.76
C PHE A 33 -29.77 4.13 -12.07
N HIS A 34 -29.76 2.80 -12.26
CA HIS A 34 -30.68 1.95 -11.55
C HIS A 34 -30.38 1.97 -10.03
N LYS A 35 -31.44 2.02 -9.20
CA LYS A 35 -31.31 2.13 -7.72
C LYS A 35 -30.35 1.12 -7.09
N ASN A 36 -30.34 -0.13 -7.59
CA ASN A 36 -29.45 -1.17 -7.08
C ASN A 36 -27.98 -0.88 -7.42
N ASP A 37 -27.70 -0.18 -8.52
CA ASP A 37 -26.35 0.18 -8.91
C ASP A 37 -25.84 1.35 -8.07
N VAL A 38 -26.71 2.34 -7.81
CA VAL A 38 -26.42 3.46 -6.90
C VAL A 38 -26.06 2.93 -5.50
N GLU A 39 -26.89 2.02 -4.95
CA GLU A 39 -26.63 1.43 -3.64
C GLU A 39 -25.32 0.63 -3.61
N ARG A 40 -25.02 -0.14 -4.65
CA ARG A 40 -23.79 -0.91 -4.73
C ARG A 40 -22.54 -0.02 -4.84
N LEU A 41 -22.62 1.08 -5.58
CA LEU A 41 -21.54 2.08 -5.65
C LEU A 41 -21.32 2.75 -4.30
N ARG A 42 -22.41 3.08 -3.59
CA ARG A 42 -22.33 3.66 -2.24
C ARG A 42 -21.59 2.71 -1.29
N GLN A 43 -21.98 1.42 -1.27
CA GLN A 43 -21.33 0.38 -0.46
C GLN A 43 -19.84 0.22 -0.80
N LEU A 44 -19.48 0.19 -2.08
CA LEU A 44 -18.08 0.14 -2.50
C LEU A 44 -17.30 1.37 -2.05
N GLY A 45 -17.88 2.56 -2.24
CA GLY A 45 -17.27 3.81 -1.80
C GLY A 45 -17.09 3.90 -0.28
N GLU A 46 -18.05 3.41 0.50
CA GLU A 46 -17.95 3.33 1.97
C GLU A 46 -16.85 2.35 2.39
N TYR A 47 -16.81 1.17 1.78
CA TYR A 47 -15.76 0.20 2.03
C TYR A 47 -14.36 0.78 1.78
N ILE A 48 -14.15 1.42 0.62
CA ILE A 48 -12.85 2.01 0.28
C ILE A 48 -12.49 3.10 1.31
N ARG A 49 -13.40 4.02 1.61
CA ARG A 49 -13.13 5.07 2.59
C ARG A 49 -12.80 4.52 3.97
N SER A 50 -13.59 3.58 4.48
CA SER A 50 -13.36 3.00 5.81
C SER A 50 -12.07 2.19 5.88
N SER A 51 -11.76 1.40 4.85
CA SER A 51 -10.57 0.53 4.83
C SER A 51 -9.24 1.27 4.72
N TYR A 52 -9.24 2.53 4.26
CA TYR A 52 -8.03 3.33 4.04
C TYR A 52 -8.05 4.68 4.77
N SER A 53 -8.94 4.87 5.75
CA SER A 53 -9.09 6.15 6.47
C SER A 53 -8.08 6.35 7.61
N SER A 54 -7.64 5.27 8.23
CA SER A 54 -6.75 5.29 9.42
C SER A 54 -5.43 4.61 9.10
N ASP A 55 -4.41 5.40 8.80
CA ASP A 55 -3.07 4.89 8.57
C ASP A 55 -2.38 4.60 9.92
N LEU A 56 -2.12 3.34 10.20
CA LEU A 56 -1.47 2.89 11.43
C LEU A 56 -0.03 3.41 11.54
N LEU A 57 0.63 3.78 10.44
CA LEU A 57 1.97 4.37 10.47
C LEU A 57 2.01 5.67 11.25
N ALA A 58 0.90 6.41 11.37
CA ALA A 58 0.83 7.64 12.15
C ALA A 58 1.28 7.45 13.62
N GLN A 59 1.13 6.23 14.16
CA GLN A 59 1.48 5.88 15.54
C GLN A 59 2.74 5.02 15.65
N ALA A 60 3.40 4.70 14.55
CA ALA A 60 4.59 3.86 14.52
C ALA A 60 5.87 4.70 14.68
N SER A 61 6.89 4.14 15.31
CA SER A 61 8.26 4.58 15.13
C SER A 61 8.82 3.99 13.85
N LEU A 62 9.41 4.81 12.99
CA LEU A 62 10.00 4.36 11.73
C LEU A 62 11.52 4.32 11.82
N SER A 63 12.10 3.31 11.20
CA SER A 63 13.51 3.24 10.88
C SER A 63 13.71 2.68 9.49
N ALA A 64 14.83 3.00 8.85
CA ALA A 64 15.15 2.50 7.52
C ALA A 64 16.67 2.40 7.32
N SER A 65 17.08 1.80 6.21
CA SER A 65 18.46 1.92 5.69
C SER A 65 18.86 3.41 5.61
N PRO A 66 20.13 3.76 5.80
CA PRO A 66 20.59 5.16 5.75
C PRO A 66 20.05 5.88 4.51
N ALA A 67 19.53 7.08 4.70
CA ALA A 67 18.88 7.85 3.64
C ALA A 67 19.83 8.86 3.00
N ALA A 68 19.60 9.15 1.72
CA ALA A 68 20.20 10.30 1.04
C ALA A 68 19.71 11.62 1.68
N GLU A 69 20.47 12.69 1.50
CA GLU A 69 20.15 14.00 2.09
C GLU A 69 18.75 14.48 1.69
N GLY A 70 17.94 14.86 2.66
CA GLY A 70 16.56 15.31 2.47
C GLY A 70 15.53 14.22 2.17
N CYS A 71 15.95 12.96 1.96
CA CYS A 71 15.08 11.85 1.55
C CYS A 71 14.83 10.83 2.69
N THR A 72 14.52 11.32 3.88
CA THR A 72 14.38 10.49 5.10
C THR A 72 13.16 9.56 5.06
N VAL A 73 13.17 8.53 5.91
CA VAL A 73 12.05 7.59 6.01
C VAL A 73 10.72 8.26 6.43
N GLU A 74 10.77 9.36 7.16
CA GLU A 74 9.55 10.10 7.56
C GLU A 74 8.77 10.66 6.36
N ASN A 75 9.43 10.90 5.24
CA ASN A 75 8.81 11.40 4.01
C ASN A 75 7.73 10.45 3.46
N ILE A 76 7.80 9.13 3.76
CA ILE A 76 6.78 8.18 3.30
C ILE A 76 5.40 8.36 3.95
N ARG A 77 5.28 9.16 5.01
CA ARG A 77 4.01 9.44 5.69
C ARG A 77 3.19 10.52 5.03
N THR A 78 3.84 11.38 4.26
CA THR A 78 3.21 12.54 3.62
C THR A 78 2.55 12.16 2.30
N ASP A 79 1.62 12.98 1.86
CA ASP A 79 0.94 12.82 0.56
C ASP A 79 1.36 13.95 -0.39
N ASP A 80 2.64 14.33 -0.30
CA ASP A 80 3.28 15.32 -1.15
C ASP A 80 4.32 14.68 -2.08
N GLU A 81 5.20 15.48 -2.66
CA GLU A 81 6.24 15.01 -3.57
C GLU A 81 7.50 14.50 -2.86
N SER A 82 7.56 14.58 -1.52
CA SER A 82 8.67 14.05 -0.75
C SER A 82 8.71 12.52 -0.81
N PHE A 83 9.88 11.94 -0.63
CA PHE A 83 10.07 10.50 -0.75
C PHE A 83 11.27 10.04 0.09
N TYR A 84 11.29 8.77 0.40
CA TYR A 84 12.47 8.09 0.95
C TYR A 84 13.34 7.58 -0.20
N LEU A 85 14.66 7.82 -0.08
CA LEU A 85 15.69 7.27 -0.96
C LEU A 85 16.86 6.78 -0.11
N PRO A 86 17.29 5.52 -0.21
CA PRO A 86 18.49 5.06 0.47
C PRO A 86 19.74 5.75 -0.09
N ALA A 87 20.73 5.97 0.78
CA ALA A 87 22.00 6.58 0.40
C ALA A 87 22.88 5.65 -0.46
N GLU A 88 22.70 4.33 -0.28
CA GLU A 88 23.42 3.33 -1.06
C GLU A 88 22.67 2.99 -2.35
N GLU A 89 23.38 2.96 -3.47
CA GLU A 89 22.83 2.65 -4.80
C GLU A 89 22.86 1.14 -5.12
N ASN A 90 22.78 0.30 -4.10
CA ASN A 90 22.88 -1.18 -4.25
C ASN A 90 21.58 -1.86 -4.68
N GLY A 91 20.52 -1.11 -4.96
CA GLY A 91 19.22 -1.65 -5.39
C GLY A 91 18.37 -2.26 -4.27
N THR A 92 18.79 -2.13 -3.00
CA THR A 92 18.08 -2.68 -1.84
C THR A 92 17.73 -1.59 -0.83
N ALA A 93 16.70 -1.84 -0.02
CA ALA A 93 16.36 -1.00 1.14
C ALA A 93 15.56 -1.81 2.15
N GLU A 94 15.63 -1.41 3.41
CA GLU A 94 14.81 -1.95 4.48
C GLU A 94 14.13 -0.81 5.23
N LEU A 95 12.83 -0.93 5.46
CA LEU A 95 12.03 -0.01 6.26
C LEU A 95 11.33 -0.82 7.35
N THR A 96 11.38 -0.34 8.58
CA THR A 96 10.72 -0.98 9.72
C THR A 96 9.82 0.02 10.44
N ALA A 97 8.58 -0.40 10.70
CA ALA A 97 7.61 0.30 11.53
C ALA A 97 7.39 -0.50 12.81
N VAL A 98 7.50 0.16 13.98
CA VAL A 98 7.29 -0.46 15.29
C VAL A 98 6.21 0.31 16.03
N TRP A 99 5.20 -0.41 16.54
CA TRP A 99 4.10 0.14 17.33
C TRP A 99 4.26 -0.16 18.81
N PRO A 100 3.82 0.74 19.70
CA PRO A 100 3.84 0.51 21.15
C PRO A 100 2.87 -0.59 21.59
N GLN A 101 1.89 -0.92 20.75
CA GLN A 101 0.89 -1.96 21.00
C GLN A 101 0.67 -2.79 19.73
N GLU A 102 0.21 -4.03 19.91
CA GLU A 102 -0.13 -4.92 18.80
C GLU A 102 -1.18 -4.30 17.86
N GLN A 103 -0.92 -4.34 16.57
CA GLN A 103 -1.83 -3.92 15.50
C GLN A 103 -2.35 -5.14 14.73
N CYS A 104 -3.56 -5.02 14.21
CA CYS A 104 -4.13 -6.00 13.26
C CYS A 104 -4.04 -5.41 11.86
N ILE A 105 -3.10 -5.88 11.06
CA ILE A 105 -2.82 -5.33 9.72
C ILE A 105 -3.54 -6.15 8.66
N ARG A 106 -4.33 -5.47 7.84
CA ARG A 106 -5.04 -6.08 6.71
C ARG A 106 -4.55 -5.60 5.35
N ARG A 107 -3.96 -4.40 5.27
CA ARG A 107 -3.46 -3.84 4.00
C ARG A 107 -2.17 -3.09 4.20
N VAL A 108 -1.27 -3.29 3.26
CA VAL A 108 -0.09 -2.45 3.09
C VAL A 108 -0.15 -1.83 1.70
N VAL A 109 -0.05 -0.51 1.63
CA VAL A 109 -0.03 0.25 0.38
C VAL A 109 1.36 0.80 0.17
N LEU A 110 1.94 0.55 -0.99
CA LEU A 110 3.26 1.02 -1.39
C LEU A 110 3.14 1.88 -2.65
N GLN A 111 3.91 2.97 -2.73
CA GLN A 111 3.98 3.84 -3.91
C GLN A 111 5.43 4.26 -4.14
N GLU A 112 5.89 4.18 -5.39
CA GLU A 112 7.18 4.72 -5.81
C GLU A 112 7.06 6.17 -6.26
N GLN A 113 8.16 6.93 -6.12
CA GLN A 113 8.29 8.27 -6.71
C GLN A 113 8.52 8.15 -8.22
N LEU A 114 7.44 8.18 -8.99
CA LEU A 114 7.48 7.92 -10.43
C LEU A 114 8.20 8.98 -11.27
N ARG A 115 8.46 10.17 -10.73
CA ARG A 115 9.35 11.16 -11.41
C ARG A 115 10.78 10.64 -11.55
N LEU A 116 11.18 9.69 -10.68
CA LEU A 116 12.46 8.98 -10.75
C LEU A 116 12.34 7.62 -11.45
N SER A 117 11.21 7.34 -12.09
CA SER A 117 10.80 6.08 -12.72
C SER A 117 10.43 4.97 -11.73
N GLN A 118 9.82 3.91 -12.25
CA GLN A 118 9.59 2.67 -11.53
C GLN A 118 10.91 1.89 -11.46
N ARG A 119 11.35 1.54 -10.25
CA ARG A 119 12.66 0.91 -10.00
C ARG A 119 12.57 -0.45 -9.33
N VAL A 120 11.60 -0.63 -8.42
CA VAL A 120 11.47 -1.84 -7.61
C VAL A 120 11.06 -3.03 -8.48
N GLU A 121 11.82 -4.13 -8.38
CA GLU A 121 11.57 -5.39 -9.07
C GLU A 121 11.18 -6.52 -8.12
N ARG A 122 11.55 -6.42 -6.82
CA ARG A 122 11.12 -7.38 -5.81
C ARG A 122 11.08 -6.75 -4.42
N PHE A 123 10.02 -7.04 -3.68
CA PHE A 123 9.89 -6.68 -2.28
C PHE A 123 9.30 -7.81 -1.45
N VAL A 124 9.56 -7.78 -0.15
CA VAL A 124 9.03 -8.70 0.85
C VAL A 124 8.48 -7.90 2.02
N ILE A 125 7.34 -8.33 2.56
CA ILE A 125 6.76 -7.80 3.79
C ILE A 125 6.91 -8.86 4.87
N ASP A 126 7.60 -8.50 5.95
CA ASP A 126 7.76 -9.33 7.14
C ASP A 126 7.00 -8.70 8.31
N VAL A 127 6.58 -9.53 9.25
CA VAL A 127 6.03 -9.12 10.55
C VAL A 127 6.81 -9.79 11.68
N LEU A 128 6.89 -9.11 12.83
CA LEU A 128 7.49 -9.68 14.02
C LEU A 128 6.45 -10.56 14.73
N LYS A 129 6.75 -11.85 14.84
CA LYS A 129 5.91 -12.81 15.54
C LYS A 129 6.78 -13.71 16.42
N ASP A 130 6.43 -13.85 17.69
CA ASP A 130 7.16 -14.68 18.67
C ASP A 130 8.67 -14.36 18.72
N GLY A 131 9.05 -13.09 18.58
CA GLY A 131 10.43 -12.63 18.61
C GLY A 131 11.23 -12.85 17.31
N ALA A 132 10.60 -13.36 16.25
CA ALA A 132 11.25 -13.62 14.97
C ALA A 132 10.51 -12.93 13.80
N TRP A 133 11.25 -12.49 12.78
CA TRP A 133 10.68 -11.98 11.55
C TRP A 133 10.15 -13.12 10.69
N GLN A 134 8.87 -13.01 10.30
CA GLN A 134 8.21 -13.97 9.42
C GLN A 134 7.70 -13.23 8.17
N SER A 135 8.03 -13.76 7.00
CA SER A 135 7.52 -13.24 5.74
C SER A 135 6.03 -13.58 5.59
N VAL A 136 5.21 -12.56 5.33
CA VAL A 136 3.74 -12.69 5.18
C VAL A 136 3.27 -12.35 3.78
N ALA A 137 4.08 -11.63 2.99
CA ALA A 137 3.80 -11.35 1.59
C ALA A 137 5.08 -11.03 0.83
N GLU A 138 5.03 -11.25 -0.47
CA GLU A 138 6.06 -10.82 -1.42
C GLU A 138 5.41 -10.26 -2.69
N GLY A 139 6.15 -9.47 -3.43
CA GLY A 139 5.69 -8.91 -4.69
C GLY A 139 6.84 -8.49 -5.58
N THR A 140 6.53 -8.20 -6.84
CA THR A 140 7.54 -7.85 -7.85
C THR A 140 7.64 -6.34 -8.02
N VAL A 141 6.57 -5.69 -8.42
CA VAL A 141 6.55 -4.28 -8.82
C VAL A 141 5.72 -3.47 -7.83
N ILE A 142 6.18 -2.28 -7.48
CA ILE A 142 5.39 -1.31 -6.70
C ILE A 142 4.72 -0.31 -7.65
N GLY A 143 5.49 0.51 -8.36
CA GLY A 143 4.98 1.51 -9.30
C GLY A 143 4.11 2.59 -8.66
N HIS A 144 3.06 3.03 -9.38
CA HIS A 144 2.16 4.07 -8.89
C HIS A 144 1.42 3.69 -7.60
N LYS A 145 0.92 2.47 -7.52
CA LYS A 145 0.27 1.95 -6.32
C LYS A 145 0.25 0.43 -6.28
N ARG A 146 0.80 -0.13 -5.22
CA ARG A 146 0.67 -1.54 -4.89
C ARG A 146 -0.13 -1.68 -3.60
N ILE A 147 -1.23 -2.41 -3.65
CA ILE A 147 -2.01 -2.82 -2.48
C ILE A 147 -1.69 -4.28 -2.20
N VAL A 148 -1.14 -4.56 -1.02
CA VAL A 148 -0.93 -5.91 -0.52
C VAL A 148 -1.99 -6.20 0.53
N VAL A 149 -2.87 -7.14 0.24
CA VAL A 149 -3.93 -7.58 1.16
C VAL A 149 -3.38 -8.69 2.03
N LEU A 150 -3.54 -8.55 3.34
CA LEU A 150 -3.15 -9.51 4.36
C LEU A 150 -4.40 -10.04 5.07
N ASP A 151 -4.31 -11.24 5.62
CA ASP A 151 -5.45 -11.90 6.30
C ASP A 151 -5.55 -11.53 7.80
N GLY A 152 -5.47 -10.23 8.09
CA GLY A 152 -5.59 -9.72 9.47
C GLY A 152 -4.43 -10.15 10.36
N VAL A 153 -3.20 -9.88 9.95
CA VAL A 153 -2.00 -10.27 10.69
C VAL A 153 -1.80 -9.40 11.92
N ARG A 154 -1.66 -10.02 13.10
CA ARG A 154 -1.39 -9.33 14.36
C ARG A 154 0.11 -9.25 14.61
N THR A 155 0.61 -8.05 14.91
CA THR A 155 2.04 -7.80 15.15
C THR A 155 2.29 -6.47 15.85
N THR A 156 3.44 -6.33 16.48
CA THR A 156 3.97 -5.07 17.01
C THR A 156 4.98 -4.40 16.07
N ALA A 157 5.44 -5.10 15.01
CA ALA A 157 6.36 -4.52 14.05
C ALA A 157 6.19 -5.12 12.66
N LEU A 158 6.29 -4.27 11.64
CA LEU A 158 6.27 -4.63 10.22
C LEU A 158 7.55 -4.13 9.56
N ARG A 159 8.10 -4.96 8.68
CA ARG A 159 9.30 -4.63 7.91
C ARG A 159 9.01 -4.81 6.42
N ILE A 160 9.40 -3.83 5.63
CA ILE A 160 9.36 -3.87 4.16
C ILE A 160 10.81 -3.95 3.70
N ARG A 161 11.15 -5.01 2.99
CA ARG A 161 12.46 -5.18 2.36
C ARG A 161 12.31 -5.07 0.85
N ILE A 162 12.97 -4.10 0.25
CA ILE A 162 13.21 -4.09 -1.20
C ILE A 162 14.44 -4.94 -1.43
N THR A 163 14.27 -6.08 -2.07
CA THR A 163 15.34 -7.07 -2.26
C THR A 163 15.96 -7.00 -3.64
N ASP A 164 15.31 -6.32 -4.59
CA ASP A 164 15.81 -6.10 -5.93
C ASP A 164 15.19 -4.85 -6.54
N SER A 165 16.00 -4.00 -7.16
CA SER A 165 15.57 -2.86 -7.95
C SER A 165 16.65 -2.42 -8.95
N ARG A 166 16.23 -1.74 -10.02
CA ARG A 166 17.11 -1.28 -11.12
C ARG A 166 18.03 -0.12 -10.73
N ALA A 167 17.69 0.57 -9.66
CA ALA A 167 18.45 1.67 -9.06
C ALA A 167 18.01 1.82 -7.60
N ALA A 168 18.60 2.73 -6.82
CA ALA A 168 18.17 3.02 -5.46
C ALA A 168 16.64 3.18 -5.39
N PRO A 169 15.90 2.37 -4.62
CA PRO A 169 14.43 2.41 -4.59
C PRO A 169 13.93 3.72 -3.98
N ALA A 170 13.07 4.44 -4.70
CA ALA A 170 12.50 5.71 -4.27
C ALA A 170 11.04 5.50 -3.87
N LEU A 171 10.76 5.47 -2.56
CA LEU A 171 9.41 5.26 -2.03
C LEU A 171 8.76 6.59 -1.66
N GLN A 172 7.69 6.95 -2.37
CA GLN A 172 6.93 8.18 -2.11
C GLN A 172 6.00 8.00 -0.91
N ARG A 173 5.32 6.88 -0.82
CA ARG A 173 4.37 6.63 0.25
C ARG A 173 4.35 5.16 0.67
N VAL A 174 4.20 4.97 1.97
CA VAL A 174 3.79 3.69 2.56
C VAL A 174 2.59 3.96 3.46
N GLY A 175 1.57 3.11 3.38
CA GLY A 175 0.40 3.15 4.26
C GLY A 175 0.14 1.75 4.82
N VAL A 176 -0.26 1.67 6.09
CA VAL A 176 -0.59 0.41 6.78
C VAL A 176 -1.97 0.54 7.40
N TYR A 177 -2.88 -0.38 7.10
CA TYR A 177 -4.30 -0.27 7.46
C TYR A 177 -4.82 -1.55 8.13
N ALA A 178 -5.78 -1.35 9.06
CA ALA A 178 -6.48 -2.43 9.78
C ALA A 178 -7.57 -3.10 8.93
#